data_180ca1e5dd9c9e1482961e7963788cde
#
_entry.id   180ca1e5dd9c9e1482961e7963788cde
#
_cell.length_a   1.000
_cell.length_b   1.000
_cell.length_c   1.000
_cell.angle_alpha   90.00
_cell.angle_beta   90.00
_cell.angle_gamma   90.00
#
_symmetry.space_group_name_H-M   'P 1'
#
loop_
_entity.id
_entity.type
_entity.pdbx_description
1 polymer ?
#
loop_
_entity_poly.entity_id
_entity_poly.type
_entity_poly.pdbx_seq_one_letter_code
_entity_poly.pdbx_strand_id
1 'polypeptide(L)'
;FPQEDRFGGDEVFASWIKDNGIILSQDADANGRSDTAPYIGTAIKGIGDPYDFAYEYDGLVTNIPQIEEQAWGVGLINSAQEVDNITRRIPLISQVNDQLYPAFALEIVRVLQDKKSYTLNVEDFGIVDVMIPPYDPIKTDSNGTVWLNTNYTFDQIEYGDELPNLNGKIVFVFQKPLRVVRNNFHF
;
A
#
# COMPACT_ATOMS: atom_id res chain seq x y z
N PHE A 1 -11.68 -1.41 7.84
CA PHE A 1 -12.83 -1.86 8.67
C PHE A 1 -12.52 -1.67 10.17
N PRO A 2 -12.68 -0.43 10.71
CA PRO A 2 -12.31 -0.12 12.09
C PRO A 2 -13.41 -0.44 13.13
N GLN A 3 -14.55 -0.95 12.71
CA GLN A 3 -15.68 -1.28 13.60
C GLN A 3 -16.18 -2.70 13.33
N GLU A 4 -16.38 -3.45 14.41
CA GLU A 4 -16.94 -4.80 14.37
C GLU A 4 -18.43 -4.78 13.99
N ASP A 5 -18.85 -5.75 13.18
CA ASP A 5 -20.24 -5.96 12.85
C ASP A 5 -20.98 -6.68 14.00
N ARG A 6 -22.18 -6.19 14.30
CA ARG A 6 -23.05 -6.76 15.35
C ARG A 6 -23.79 -8.02 14.91
N PHE A 7 -23.76 -8.36 13.63
CA PHE A 7 -24.54 -9.45 13.03
C PHE A 7 -23.70 -10.65 12.58
N GLY A 8 -22.41 -10.67 12.91
CA GLY A 8 -21.49 -11.78 12.55
C GLY A 8 -21.07 -11.81 11.09
N GLY A 9 -21.27 -10.73 10.34
CA GLY A 9 -20.83 -10.60 8.95
C GLY A 9 -19.30 -10.59 8.81
N ASP A 10 -18.59 -10.14 9.85
CA ASP A 10 -17.13 -10.05 9.86
C ASP A 10 -16.46 -11.42 9.71
N GLU A 11 -17.01 -12.48 10.31
CA GLU A 11 -16.48 -13.85 10.17
C GLU A 11 -16.61 -14.35 8.74
N VAL A 12 -17.76 -14.12 8.12
CA VAL A 12 -18.01 -14.50 6.73
C VAL A 12 -17.09 -13.73 5.80
N PHE A 13 -16.92 -12.42 6.05
CA PHE A 13 -16.07 -11.57 5.26
C PHE A 13 -14.58 -11.92 5.42
N ALA A 14 -14.13 -12.21 6.64
CA ALA A 14 -12.78 -12.68 6.93
C ALA A 14 -12.45 -13.98 6.17
N SER A 15 -13.36 -14.95 6.19
CA SER A 15 -13.20 -16.18 5.41
C SER A 15 -13.08 -15.90 3.90
N TRP A 16 -13.91 -15.01 3.39
CA TRP A 16 -13.86 -14.63 1.98
C TRP A 16 -12.54 -13.91 1.59
N ILE A 17 -12.02 -13.03 2.46
CA ILE A 17 -10.73 -12.37 2.27
C ILE A 17 -9.60 -13.39 2.14
N LYS A 18 -9.57 -14.38 3.04
CA LYS A 18 -8.57 -15.46 3.04
C LYS A 18 -8.54 -16.21 1.71
N ASP A 19 -9.72 -16.55 1.18
CA ASP A 19 -9.85 -17.39 0.00
C ASP A 19 -9.62 -16.62 -1.31
N ASN A 20 -9.69 -15.30 -1.29
CA ASN A 20 -9.64 -14.47 -2.49
C ASN A 20 -8.39 -13.58 -2.62
N GLY A 21 -7.40 -13.74 -1.73
CA GLY A 21 -6.13 -13.00 -1.86
C GLY A 21 -6.27 -11.49 -1.76
N ILE A 22 -7.04 -11.00 -0.79
CA ILE A 22 -7.34 -9.59 -0.64
C ILE A 22 -6.21 -8.86 0.09
N ILE A 23 -5.89 -7.66 -0.39
CA ILE A 23 -4.98 -6.72 0.26
C ILE A 23 -5.83 -5.60 0.86
N LEU A 24 -5.60 -5.30 2.12
CA LEU A 24 -6.35 -4.28 2.85
C LEU A 24 -5.56 -2.96 2.91
N SER A 25 -6.29 -1.87 2.92
CA SER A 25 -5.72 -0.56 3.23
C SER A 25 -5.92 -0.23 4.69
N GLN A 26 -5.03 0.60 5.23
CA GLN A 26 -5.16 1.26 6.52
C GLN A 26 -4.75 2.72 6.37
N ASP A 27 -5.17 3.55 7.30
CA ASP A 27 -4.88 4.98 7.31
C ASP A 27 -3.95 5.33 8.46
N ALA A 28 -2.95 6.17 8.21
CA ALA A 28 -2.12 6.70 9.27
C ALA A 28 -2.85 7.89 9.94
N ASP A 29 -3.06 7.81 11.24
CA ASP A 29 -3.84 8.78 12.00
C ASP A 29 -2.95 9.71 12.81
N ALA A 30 -2.98 11.00 12.50
CA ALA A 30 -2.28 12.03 13.24
C ALA A 30 -2.68 12.14 14.74
N ASN A 31 -3.77 11.50 15.14
CA ASN A 31 -4.22 11.50 16.54
C ASN A 31 -3.70 10.30 17.36
N GLY A 32 -2.90 9.43 16.77
CA GLY A 32 -2.27 8.32 17.49
C GLY A 32 -3.24 7.31 18.10
N ARG A 33 -4.28 6.91 17.36
CA ARG A 33 -5.38 6.10 17.92
C ARG A 33 -5.07 4.62 18.11
N SER A 34 -4.12 4.08 17.37
CA SER A 34 -3.79 2.66 17.44
C SER A 34 -2.33 2.39 17.18
N ASP A 35 -1.87 1.24 17.65
CA ASP A 35 -0.50 0.79 17.62
C ASP A 35 -0.49 -0.71 17.26
N THR A 36 -0.10 -1.03 16.03
CA THR A 36 0.02 -2.41 15.55
C THR A 36 1.33 -2.60 14.81
N ALA A 37 1.87 -3.79 14.89
CA ALA A 37 3.06 -4.17 14.14
C ALA A 37 2.78 -4.14 12.63
N PRO A 38 3.78 -3.80 11.79
CA PRO A 38 3.68 -3.95 10.35
C PRO A 38 3.38 -5.39 9.97
N TYR A 39 2.56 -5.54 8.94
CA TYR A 39 2.23 -6.87 8.43
C TYR A 39 3.46 -7.59 7.85
N ILE A 40 4.38 -6.85 7.27
CA ILE A 40 5.60 -7.37 6.65
C ILE A 40 6.82 -6.54 7.02
N GLY A 41 7.90 -7.25 7.28
CA GLY A 41 9.19 -6.63 7.59
C GLY A 41 9.87 -5.99 6.38
N THR A 42 10.69 -5.00 6.65
CA THR A 42 11.51 -4.28 5.69
C THR A 42 12.96 -4.70 5.81
N ALA A 43 13.62 -5.04 4.69
CA ALA A 43 15.05 -5.23 4.65
C ALA A 43 15.74 -3.90 4.35
N ILE A 44 16.67 -3.49 5.20
CA ILE A 44 17.40 -2.23 5.06
C ILE A 44 18.80 -2.53 4.51
N LYS A 45 19.24 -1.76 3.52
CA LYS A 45 20.58 -1.76 2.96
C LYS A 45 21.14 -0.36 2.95
N GLY A 46 22.47 -0.24 3.02
CA GLY A 46 23.18 1.04 3.05
C GLY A 46 23.63 1.38 4.45
N ILE A 47 23.98 2.63 4.65
CA ILE A 47 24.60 3.14 5.89
C ILE A 47 23.68 4.09 6.68
N GLY A 48 22.60 4.57 6.07
CA GLY A 48 21.62 5.48 6.70
C GLY A 48 20.58 4.72 7.50
N ASP A 49 19.91 5.46 8.38
CA ASP A 49 18.75 4.98 9.13
C ASP A 49 17.47 5.49 8.45
N PRO A 50 16.55 4.63 7.98
CA PRO A 50 15.33 5.08 7.33
C PRO A 50 14.42 5.89 8.27
N TYR A 51 14.53 5.70 9.58
CA TYR A 51 13.75 6.42 10.59
C TYR A 51 14.09 7.90 10.65
N ASP A 52 15.29 8.31 10.22
CA ASP A 52 15.68 9.72 10.14
C ASP A 52 15.02 10.48 8.98
N PHE A 53 14.45 9.75 8.01
CA PHE A 53 14.03 10.32 6.73
C PHE A 53 12.57 10.05 6.36
N ALA A 54 12.02 8.88 6.76
CA ALA A 54 10.67 8.48 6.40
C ALA A 54 9.62 9.45 6.96
N TYR A 55 8.50 9.61 6.24
CA TYR A 55 7.34 10.34 6.77
C TYR A 55 6.84 9.65 8.04
N GLU A 56 6.70 10.45 9.10
CA GLU A 56 6.25 9.97 10.41
C GLU A 56 4.78 10.34 10.66
N TYR A 57 4.05 9.41 11.24
CA TYR A 57 2.69 9.58 11.71
C TYR A 57 2.55 9.04 13.13
N ASP A 58 1.67 9.66 13.93
CA ASP A 58 1.53 9.36 15.37
C ASP A 58 0.77 8.06 15.66
N GLY A 59 0.09 7.46 14.68
CA GLY A 59 -0.66 6.23 14.87
C GLY A 59 -1.41 5.76 13.63
N LEU A 60 -2.25 4.74 13.80
CA LEU A 60 -2.98 4.08 12.73
C LEU A 60 -4.46 3.97 13.01
N VAL A 61 -5.27 4.01 11.96
CA VAL A 61 -6.63 3.46 11.93
C VAL A 61 -6.56 2.10 11.23
N THR A 62 -6.44 1.06 12.03
CA THR A 62 -6.29 -0.31 11.55
C THR A 62 -7.62 -0.96 11.24
N ASN A 63 -7.57 -2.05 10.51
CA ASN A 63 -8.72 -2.96 10.37
C ASN A 63 -8.95 -3.73 11.68
N ILE A 64 -10.14 -4.29 11.86
CA ILE A 64 -10.37 -5.20 12.99
C ILE A 64 -9.49 -6.45 12.83
N PRO A 65 -8.89 -6.97 13.90
CA PRO A 65 -7.90 -8.06 13.83
C PRO A 65 -8.41 -9.28 13.08
N GLN A 66 -9.67 -9.66 13.31
CA GLN A 66 -10.31 -10.82 12.68
C GLN A 66 -10.31 -10.76 11.14
N ILE A 67 -10.40 -9.57 10.55
CA ILE A 67 -10.36 -9.34 9.11
C ILE A 67 -8.91 -9.20 8.64
N GLU A 68 -8.10 -8.44 9.37
CA GLU A 68 -6.72 -8.15 9.00
C GLU A 68 -5.83 -9.39 8.96
N GLU A 69 -6.00 -10.32 9.92
CA GLU A 69 -5.25 -11.58 9.98
C GLU A 69 -5.46 -12.50 8.77
N GLN A 70 -6.54 -12.31 8.02
CA GLN A 70 -6.82 -13.08 6.81
C GLN A 70 -6.34 -12.39 5.54
N ALA A 71 -5.87 -11.14 5.62
CA ALA A 71 -5.39 -10.39 4.47
C ALA A 71 -4.04 -10.93 3.96
N TRP A 72 -3.83 -10.85 2.65
CA TRP A 72 -2.54 -11.19 2.03
C TRP A 72 -1.51 -10.07 2.18
N GLY A 73 -1.97 -8.88 2.51
CA GLY A 73 -1.15 -7.73 2.77
C GLY A 73 -1.96 -6.56 3.30
N VAL A 74 -1.28 -5.60 3.94
CA VAL A 74 -1.88 -4.38 4.46
C VAL A 74 -0.94 -3.21 4.16
N GLY A 75 -1.47 -2.13 3.60
CA GLY A 75 -0.67 -0.97 3.25
C GLY A 75 -1.36 0.37 3.52
N LEU A 76 -0.56 1.43 3.68
CA LEU A 76 -1.04 2.78 3.96
C LEU A 76 -1.60 3.46 2.71
N ILE A 77 -2.71 4.18 2.86
CA ILE A 77 -3.32 4.99 1.78
C ILE A 77 -2.97 6.48 1.88
N ASN A 78 -2.11 6.85 2.80
CA ASN A 78 -1.73 8.23 3.04
C ASN A 78 -0.88 8.82 1.91
N SER A 79 -1.04 10.11 1.70
CA SER A 79 -0.21 10.90 0.79
C SER A 79 0.70 11.85 1.56
N ALA A 80 1.79 12.27 0.93
CA ALA A 80 2.60 13.35 1.46
C ALA A 80 1.78 14.64 1.50
N GLN A 81 1.77 15.32 2.64
CA GLN A 81 1.11 16.61 2.77
C GLN A 81 1.89 17.68 2.01
N GLU A 82 1.19 18.33 1.07
CA GLU A 82 1.70 19.50 0.34
C GLU A 82 1.07 20.77 0.91
N VAL A 83 1.81 21.88 0.87
CA VAL A 83 1.38 23.16 1.46
C VAL A 83 0.08 23.69 0.85
N ASP A 84 -0.19 23.35 -0.41
CA ASP A 84 -1.38 23.78 -1.16
C ASP A 84 -2.50 22.71 -1.19
N ASN A 85 -2.40 21.66 -0.40
CA ASN A 85 -3.31 20.52 -0.34
C ASN A 85 -3.50 19.76 -1.67
N ILE A 86 -2.55 19.90 -2.61
CA ILE A 86 -2.57 19.11 -3.84
C ILE A 86 -1.57 17.95 -3.69
N THR A 87 -2.08 16.73 -3.70
CA THR A 87 -1.22 15.53 -3.64
C THR A 87 -0.45 15.35 -4.94
N ARG A 88 0.87 15.48 -4.87
CA ARG A 88 1.79 15.24 -6.00
C ARG A 88 2.74 14.10 -5.74
N ARG A 89 2.94 13.74 -4.50
CA ARG A 89 3.88 12.71 -4.07
C ARG A 89 3.21 11.72 -3.11
N ILE A 90 3.67 10.48 -3.16
CA ILE A 90 3.24 9.43 -2.25
C ILE A 90 4.48 8.86 -1.57
N PRO A 91 4.51 8.80 -0.24
CA PRO A 91 5.55 8.06 0.46
C PRO A 91 5.36 6.58 0.15
N LEU A 92 6.43 5.91 -0.32
CA LEU A 92 6.41 4.46 -0.51
C LEU A 92 6.53 3.72 0.81
N ILE A 93 7.23 4.34 1.75
CA ILE A 93 7.42 3.86 3.12
C ILE A 93 7.14 5.02 4.07
N SER A 94 6.43 4.74 5.14
CA SER A 94 6.19 5.69 6.23
C SER A 94 6.50 5.05 7.57
N GLN A 95 6.84 5.87 8.54
CA GLN A 95 7.06 5.46 9.92
C GLN A 95 5.80 5.71 10.74
N VAL A 96 5.45 4.74 11.58
CA VAL A 96 4.42 4.91 12.61
C VAL A 96 4.89 4.16 13.85
N ASN A 97 4.99 4.83 14.99
CA ASN A 97 5.41 4.25 16.27
C ASN A 97 6.72 3.43 16.15
N ASP A 98 7.76 4.02 15.57
CA ASP A 98 9.07 3.39 15.36
C ASP A 98 9.03 2.11 14.48
N GLN A 99 8.04 1.98 13.63
CA GLN A 99 7.90 0.88 12.67
C GLN A 99 7.65 1.40 11.26
N LEU A 100 8.17 0.68 10.26
CA LEU A 100 8.04 1.05 8.86
C LEU A 100 6.88 0.32 8.19
N TYR A 101 6.02 1.08 7.54
CA TYR A 101 4.83 0.59 6.83
C TYR A 101 4.90 0.91 5.34
N PRO A 102 4.54 -0.04 4.45
CA PRO A 102 4.49 0.20 3.02
C PRO A 102 3.26 1.03 2.64
N ALA A 103 3.37 1.81 1.57
CA ALA A 103 2.21 2.31 0.86
C ALA A 103 1.36 1.14 0.29
N PHE A 104 0.06 1.32 0.21
CA PHE A 104 -0.87 0.33 -0.32
C PHE A 104 -0.49 -0.14 -1.73
N ALA A 105 -0.06 0.80 -2.60
CA ALA A 105 0.39 0.46 -3.95
C ALA A 105 1.65 -0.42 -3.95
N LEU A 106 2.61 -0.17 -3.05
CA LEU A 106 3.82 -0.97 -2.91
C LEU A 106 3.49 -2.39 -2.41
N GLU A 107 2.55 -2.49 -1.46
CA GLU A 107 2.12 -3.76 -0.91
C GLU A 107 1.40 -4.63 -1.96
N ILE A 108 0.59 -4.02 -2.84
CA ILE A 108 0.00 -4.71 -3.99
C ILE A 108 1.08 -5.33 -4.87
N VAL A 109 2.11 -4.58 -5.22
CA VAL A 109 3.21 -5.09 -6.06
C VAL A 109 3.94 -6.24 -5.37
N ARG A 110 4.19 -6.13 -4.07
CA ARG A 110 4.84 -7.18 -3.29
C ARG A 110 4.05 -8.50 -3.31
N VAL A 111 2.75 -8.43 -3.03
CA VAL A 111 1.86 -9.60 -2.99
C VAL A 111 1.78 -10.25 -4.37
N LEU A 112 1.64 -9.45 -5.44
CA LEU A 112 1.62 -9.94 -6.83
C LEU A 112 2.89 -10.70 -7.22
N GLN A 113 4.02 -10.30 -6.68
CA GLN A 113 5.31 -10.93 -6.96
C GLN A 113 5.63 -12.07 -5.98
N ASP A 114 4.68 -12.44 -5.11
CA ASP A 114 4.89 -13.46 -4.06
C ASP A 114 6.18 -13.23 -3.26
N LYS A 115 6.44 -11.96 -2.91
CA LYS A 115 7.62 -11.58 -2.13
C LYS A 115 7.29 -11.46 -0.64
N LYS A 116 8.23 -11.91 0.19
CA LYS A 116 8.09 -11.85 1.66
C LYS A 116 8.48 -10.50 2.24
N SER A 117 9.18 -9.68 1.46
CA SER A 117 9.70 -8.39 1.93
C SER A 117 10.01 -7.47 0.76
N TYR A 118 10.21 -6.20 1.04
CA TYR A 118 10.83 -5.21 0.16
C TYR A 118 12.16 -4.76 0.76
N THR A 119 13.01 -4.18 -0.07
CA THR A 119 14.34 -3.69 0.35
C THR A 119 14.38 -2.18 0.20
N LEU A 120 14.81 -1.48 1.25
CA LEU A 120 15.15 -0.06 1.22
C LEU A 120 16.65 0.09 1.05
N ASN A 121 17.08 0.92 0.10
CA ASN A 121 18.44 1.44 0.06
C ASN A 121 18.45 2.81 0.74
N VAL A 122 19.24 2.94 1.80
CA VAL A 122 19.30 4.16 2.62
C VAL A 122 20.76 4.62 2.74
N GLU A 123 21.02 5.85 2.34
CA GLU A 123 22.32 6.50 2.46
C GLU A 123 22.29 7.53 3.60
N ASP A 124 23.39 8.19 3.86
CA ASP A 124 23.52 9.21 4.92
C ASP A 124 22.68 10.48 4.66
N PHE A 125 22.18 10.65 3.45
CA PHE A 125 21.35 11.79 3.03
C PHE A 125 19.88 11.43 2.76
N GLY A 126 19.47 10.16 2.92
CA GLY A 126 18.08 9.77 2.72
C GLY A 126 17.83 8.39 2.16
N ILE A 127 16.55 8.09 1.96
CA ILE A 127 16.07 6.87 1.28
C ILE A 127 16.27 7.08 -0.22
N VAL A 128 17.07 6.22 -0.85
CA VAL A 128 17.45 6.37 -2.26
C VAL A 128 16.51 5.62 -3.20
N ASP A 129 16.11 4.44 -2.80
CA ASP A 129 15.16 3.64 -3.56
C ASP A 129 14.51 2.53 -2.73
N VAL A 130 13.40 2.01 -3.28
CA VAL A 130 12.68 0.86 -2.79
C VAL A 130 12.66 -0.22 -3.86
N MET A 131 13.02 -1.45 -3.51
CA MET A 131 13.14 -2.55 -4.45
C MET A 131 12.23 -3.74 -4.07
N ILE A 132 11.50 -4.23 -5.07
CA ILE A 132 10.77 -5.51 -5.04
C ILE A 132 11.17 -6.31 -6.28
N PRO A 133 12.03 -7.34 -6.16
CA PRO A 133 12.40 -8.16 -7.30
C PRO A 133 11.17 -8.84 -7.93
N PRO A 134 11.11 -8.98 -9.29
CA PRO A 134 12.20 -8.78 -10.26
C PRO A 134 12.29 -7.35 -10.82
N TYR A 135 11.50 -6.41 -10.33
CA TYR A 135 11.48 -5.05 -10.87
C TYR A 135 12.75 -4.27 -10.53
N ASP A 136 13.06 -3.30 -11.38
CA ASP A 136 14.11 -2.32 -11.09
C ASP A 136 13.77 -1.51 -9.83
N PRO A 137 14.78 -1.03 -9.09
CA PRO A 137 14.56 -0.19 -7.93
C PRO A 137 13.76 1.08 -8.25
N ILE A 138 12.73 1.35 -7.48
CA ILE A 138 11.92 2.56 -7.60
C ILE A 138 12.67 3.69 -6.92
N LYS A 139 13.18 4.63 -7.70
CA LYS A 139 13.88 5.81 -7.18
C LYS A 139 12.94 6.73 -6.41
N THR A 140 13.40 7.20 -5.25
CA THR A 140 12.67 8.09 -4.37
C THR A 140 13.42 9.41 -4.17
N ASP A 141 12.74 10.40 -3.60
CA ASP A 141 13.43 11.51 -2.94
C ASP A 141 13.99 11.06 -1.57
N SER A 142 14.68 11.96 -0.87
CA SER A 142 15.33 11.66 0.41
C SER A 142 14.36 11.13 1.49
N ASN A 143 13.08 11.43 1.38
CA ASN A 143 12.05 11.02 2.33
C ASN A 143 11.32 9.73 1.90
N GLY A 144 11.80 9.04 0.86
CA GLY A 144 11.17 7.82 0.37
C GLY A 144 9.87 8.06 -0.40
N THR A 145 9.66 9.28 -0.95
CA THR A 145 8.48 9.60 -1.74
C THR A 145 8.72 9.50 -3.24
N VAL A 146 7.66 9.24 -3.98
CA VAL A 146 7.66 9.23 -5.46
C VAL A 146 6.69 10.26 -5.99
N TRP A 147 7.04 10.88 -7.12
CA TRP A 147 6.16 11.78 -7.84
C TRP A 147 5.06 11.03 -8.56
N LEU A 148 3.83 11.51 -8.45
CA LEU A 148 2.70 10.99 -9.22
C LEU A 148 2.83 11.43 -10.68
N ASN A 149 2.78 10.47 -11.59
CA ASN A 149 2.68 10.78 -13.02
C ASN A 149 1.22 11.01 -13.39
N THR A 150 0.78 12.27 -13.38
CA THR A 150 -0.60 12.67 -13.69
C THR A 150 -0.90 12.70 -15.20
N ASN A 151 0.10 12.52 -16.06
CA ASN A 151 -0.06 12.52 -17.52
C ASN A 151 -0.37 11.11 -18.07
N TYR A 152 -0.50 10.11 -17.21
CA TYR A 152 -0.81 8.76 -17.65
C TYR A 152 -2.31 8.62 -17.94
N THR A 153 -2.65 8.25 -19.17
CA THR A 153 -4.02 7.88 -19.53
C THR A 153 -4.17 6.36 -19.41
N PHE A 154 -5.14 5.92 -18.64
CA PHE A 154 -5.49 4.52 -18.54
C PHE A 154 -6.62 4.21 -19.51
N ASP A 155 -6.58 3.04 -20.17
CA ASP A 155 -7.75 2.52 -20.88
C ASP A 155 -8.86 2.28 -19.86
N GLN A 156 -10.01 2.89 -20.07
CA GLN A 156 -11.17 2.72 -19.22
C GLN A 156 -12.08 1.64 -19.80
N ILE A 157 -12.53 0.72 -18.95
CA ILE A 157 -13.60 -0.20 -19.28
C ILE A 157 -14.90 0.42 -18.78
N GLU A 158 -15.84 0.68 -19.70
CA GLU A 158 -17.14 1.22 -19.33
C GLU A 158 -18.02 0.15 -18.67
N TYR A 159 -18.98 0.61 -17.86
CA TYR A 159 -19.95 -0.30 -17.25
C TYR A 159 -20.80 -0.98 -18.33
N GLY A 160 -20.77 -2.30 -18.38
CA GLY A 160 -21.47 -3.12 -19.37
C GLY A 160 -20.57 -3.81 -20.39
N ASP A 161 -19.28 -3.44 -20.46
CA ASP A 161 -18.31 -4.20 -21.24
C ASP A 161 -18.05 -5.58 -20.63
N GLU A 162 -17.89 -6.60 -21.45
CA GLU A 162 -17.46 -7.91 -20.96
C GLU A 162 -16.08 -7.76 -20.33
N LEU A 163 -15.98 -8.09 -19.05
CA LEU A 163 -14.69 -8.14 -18.37
C LEU A 163 -13.81 -9.18 -19.09
N PRO A 164 -12.67 -8.77 -19.66
CA PRO A 164 -11.77 -9.73 -20.27
C PRO A 164 -11.34 -10.75 -19.22
N ASN A 165 -11.14 -11.99 -19.66
CA ASN A 165 -10.65 -13.06 -18.80
C ASN A 165 -9.32 -12.61 -18.16
N LEU A 166 -9.38 -12.23 -16.88
CA LEU A 166 -8.28 -11.58 -16.17
C LEU A 166 -7.26 -12.58 -15.60
N ASN A 167 -7.32 -13.87 -15.98
CA ASN A 167 -6.38 -14.93 -15.56
C ASN A 167 -5.30 -14.45 -14.58
N GLY A 168 -5.66 -14.27 -13.31
CA GLY A 168 -4.73 -13.83 -12.25
C GLY A 168 -4.35 -12.34 -12.25
N LYS A 169 -5.04 -11.45 -12.98
CA LYS A 169 -4.80 -9.99 -12.93
C LYS A 169 -5.65 -9.35 -11.84
N ILE A 170 -5.08 -8.31 -11.21
CA ILE A 170 -5.77 -7.55 -10.17
C ILE A 170 -6.85 -6.67 -10.77
N VAL A 171 -8.03 -6.70 -10.16
CA VAL A 171 -9.13 -5.79 -10.45
C VAL A 171 -9.24 -4.81 -9.28
N PHE A 172 -9.04 -3.51 -9.55
CA PHE A 172 -9.33 -2.47 -8.59
C PHE A 172 -10.78 -2.04 -8.71
N VAL A 173 -11.57 -2.27 -7.67
CA VAL A 173 -12.95 -1.81 -7.62
C VAL A 173 -13.03 -0.53 -6.79
N PHE A 174 -13.23 0.61 -7.46
CA PHE A 174 -13.51 1.88 -6.78
C PHE A 174 -15.03 2.07 -6.67
N GLN A 175 -15.51 2.47 -5.49
CA GLN A 175 -16.92 2.82 -5.34
C GLN A 175 -17.23 4.16 -6.02
N LYS A 176 -17.97 4.07 -7.14
CA LYS A 176 -18.65 5.12 -7.94
C LYS A 176 -17.79 5.99 -8.88
N PRO A 177 -18.03 5.87 -10.18
CA PRO A 177 -18.51 4.68 -10.89
C PRO A 177 -17.45 3.59 -10.90
N LEU A 178 -17.87 2.36 -11.05
CA LEU A 178 -16.96 1.22 -11.20
C LEU A 178 -16.04 1.51 -12.40
N ARG A 179 -14.75 1.78 -12.12
CA ARG A 179 -13.73 1.92 -13.15
C ARG A 179 -12.79 0.74 -13.01
N VAL A 180 -12.78 -0.13 -13.98
CA VAL A 180 -11.80 -1.20 -14.07
C VAL A 180 -10.58 -0.64 -14.80
N VAL A 181 -9.46 -0.51 -14.08
CA VAL A 181 -8.21 -0.05 -14.69
C VAL A 181 -7.46 -1.27 -15.22
N ARG A 182 -7.29 -1.32 -16.52
CA ARG A 182 -6.50 -2.35 -17.18
C ARG A 182 -5.04 -1.91 -17.17
N ASN A 183 -4.22 -2.52 -16.36
CA ASN A 183 -2.77 -2.42 -16.54
C ASN A 183 -2.34 -3.47 -17.56
N ASN A 184 -1.88 -3.04 -18.74
CA ASN A 184 -1.11 -3.88 -19.63
C ASN A 184 0.32 -3.99 -19.04
N PHE A 185 0.49 -4.83 -18.05
CA PHE A 185 1.81 -5.32 -17.72
C PHE A 185 2.15 -6.36 -18.79
N HIS A 186 3.00 -5.96 -19.75
CA HIS A 186 3.70 -6.94 -20.56
C HIS A 186 4.74 -7.60 -19.66
N PHE A 187 4.56 -8.87 -19.38
CA PHE A 187 5.56 -9.75 -18.80
C PHE A 187 6.49 -10.22 -19.91
#